data_f65c6dd222cf0ee5eba299fdfee2e18a
#
_entry.id   f65c6dd222cf0ee5eba299fdfee2e18a
#
_cell.length_a   1.000
_cell.length_b   1.000
_cell.length_c   1.000
_cell.angle_alpha   90.00
_cell.angle_beta   90.00
_cell.angle_gamma   90.00
#
_symmetry.space_group_name_H-M   'P 1'
#
loop_
_entity.id
_entity.type
_entity.pdbx_description
1 polymer ?
#
loop_
_entity_poly.entity_id
_entity_poly.type
_entity_poly.pdbx_seq_one_letter_code
_entity_poly.pdbx_strand_id
1 'polypeptide(L)'
;MFIQTESTPNPATLKFLPGQTVLDAGTADFPSAETAEKSPLAKRLFSVDGVTGIFFGTDFITVTKRDGLEWDHLKPALLGGIMEHYQSGEPVMGGAEGVASGHAEHDGPDGEIVGQIKELLDTRVRPAVAQDGGDITFHGFDRGVVYLHMQGACAGCPSSTLTLKMGIENLLRHYIPEVTEVRPVAV
;
A
#
# COMPACT_ATOMS: atom_id res chain seq x y z
N MET A 1 2.28 25.01 3.04
CA MET A 1 1.91 23.58 3.13
C MET A 1 2.65 22.97 4.29
N PHE A 2 1.95 22.28 5.15
CA PHE A 2 2.56 21.56 6.28
C PHE A 2 2.39 20.04 6.07
N ILE A 3 3.50 19.32 6.01
CA ILE A 3 3.51 17.87 5.79
C ILE A 3 3.86 17.19 7.11
N GLN A 4 2.94 16.40 7.62
CA GLN A 4 3.18 15.57 8.80
C GLN A 4 3.84 14.25 8.40
N THR A 5 4.59 13.67 9.31
CA THR A 5 5.19 12.35 9.15
C THR A 5 4.77 11.45 10.31
N GLU A 6 4.43 10.21 9.99
CA GLU A 6 4.07 9.18 10.96
C GLU A 6 4.94 7.93 10.74
N SER A 7 5.42 7.37 11.84
CA SER A 7 6.09 6.06 11.77
C SER A 7 5.07 4.96 11.47
N THR A 8 5.53 3.93 10.78
CA THR A 8 4.73 2.74 10.47
C THR A 8 5.26 1.54 11.25
N PRO A 9 4.51 0.43 11.35
CA PRO A 9 5.01 -0.81 11.93
C PRO A 9 6.23 -1.39 11.20
N ASN A 10 6.44 -0.97 9.95
CA ASN A 10 7.62 -1.34 9.18
C ASN A 10 8.69 -0.23 9.30
N PRO A 11 9.85 -0.50 9.94
CA PRO A 11 10.90 0.51 10.14
C PRO A 11 11.54 0.99 8.83
N ALA A 12 11.41 0.24 7.75
CA ALA A 12 11.88 0.64 6.43
C ALA A 12 10.93 1.60 5.72
N THR A 13 9.73 1.86 6.25
CA THR A 13 8.74 2.74 5.66
C THR A 13 8.37 3.89 6.57
N LEU A 14 8.09 5.05 5.98
CA LEU A 14 7.60 6.24 6.65
C LEU A 14 6.38 6.78 5.90
N LYS A 15 5.35 7.18 6.64
CA LYS A 15 4.12 7.75 6.11
C LYS A 15 4.17 9.26 6.15
N PHE A 16 3.85 9.89 5.04
CA PHE A 16 3.79 11.35 4.87
C PHE A 16 2.34 11.77 4.63
N LEU A 17 1.91 12.79 5.35
CA LEU A 17 0.55 13.35 5.27
C LEU A 17 0.65 14.79 4.77
N PRO A 18 0.45 15.03 3.45
CA PRO A 18 0.58 16.38 2.89
C PRO A 18 -0.57 17.31 3.26
N GLY A 19 -1.63 16.79 3.89
CA GLY A 19 -2.82 17.57 4.22
C GLY A 19 -3.70 17.90 3.02
N GLN A 20 -3.46 17.23 1.90
CA GLN A 20 -4.22 17.36 0.66
C GLN A 20 -4.48 15.97 0.07
N THR A 21 -5.44 15.90 -0.83
CA THR A 21 -5.70 14.66 -1.57
C THR A 21 -4.48 14.27 -2.40
N VAL A 22 -4.06 13.03 -2.27
CA VAL A 22 -3.00 12.41 -3.08
C VAL A 22 -3.62 11.70 -4.28
N LEU A 23 -4.59 10.81 -4.01
CA LEU A 23 -5.39 10.14 -5.05
C LEU A 23 -6.88 10.40 -4.79
N ASP A 24 -7.64 10.62 -5.85
CA ASP A 24 -9.09 10.83 -5.74
C ASP A 24 -9.80 9.56 -5.26
N ALA A 25 -9.27 8.39 -5.61
CA ALA A 25 -9.78 7.11 -5.17
C ALA A 25 -8.72 6.02 -5.31
N GLY A 26 -8.83 4.96 -4.52
CA GLY A 26 -7.96 3.79 -4.59
C GLY A 26 -6.58 4.02 -4.00
N THR A 27 -5.64 3.21 -4.45
CA THR A 27 -4.24 3.24 -4.03
C THR A 27 -3.34 3.01 -5.25
N ALA A 28 -2.08 3.42 -5.17
CA ALA A 28 -1.10 3.17 -6.22
C ALA A 28 0.22 2.72 -5.60
N ASP A 29 0.77 1.62 -6.11
CA ASP A 29 2.03 1.04 -5.64
C ASP A 29 3.11 1.15 -6.71
N PHE A 30 4.27 1.63 -6.30
CA PHE A 30 5.45 1.79 -7.16
C PHE A 30 6.63 1.07 -6.51
N PRO A 31 6.79 -0.25 -6.76
CA PRO A 31 7.87 -1.05 -6.17
C PRO A 31 9.23 -0.77 -6.79
N SER A 32 9.28 0.00 -7.86
CA SER A 32 10.54 0.38 -8.54
C SER A 32 10.43 1.72 -9.25
N ALA A 33 11.58 2.30 -9.58
CA ALA A 33 11.65 3.55 -10.34
C ALA A 33 11.00 3.43 -11.73
N GLU A 34 11.03 2.24 -12.33
CA GLU A 34 10.40 1.97 -13.63
C GLU A 34 8.88 2.10 -13.56
N THR A 35 8.27 1.60 -12.48
CA THR A 35 6.83 1.74 -12.27
C THR A 35 6.42 3.18 -11.98
N ALA A 36 7.33 3.98 -11.45
CA ALA A 36 7.12 5.40 -11.13
C ALA A 36 6.96 6.30 -12.38
N GLU A 37 7.27 5.80 -13.58
CA GLU A 37 7.10 6.55 -14.84
C GLU A 37 5.65 7.07 -15.03
N LYS A 38 4.68 6.40 -14.42
CA LYS A 38 3.26 6.75 -14.48
C LYS A 38 2.87 7.92 -13.56
N SER A 39 3.76 8.34 -12.67
CA SER A 39 3.48 9.37 -11.68
C SER A 39 4.61 10.39 -11.60
N PRO A 40 4.37 11.66 -11.95
CA PRO A 40 5.36 12.72 -11.75
C PRO A 40 5.85 12.83 -10.31
N LEU A 41 4.94 12.67 -9.33
CA LEU A 41 5.31 12.70 -7.91
C LEU A 41 6.18 11.51 -7.53
N ALA A 42 5.82 10.29 -7.94
CA ALA A 42 6.61 9.10 -7.64
C ALA A 42 8.02 9.19 -8.27
N LYS A 43 8.13 9.63 -9.50
CA LYS A 43 9.44 9.88 -10.16
C LYS A 43 10.32 10.84 -9.37
N ARG A 44 9.73 11.93 -8.91
CA ARG A 44 10.42 12.93 -8.10
C ARG A 44 10.93 12.34 -6.79
N LEU A 45 10.12 11.54 -6.11
CA LEU A 45 10.52 10.89 -4.85
C LEU A 45 11.57 9.78 -5.07
N PHE A 46 11.50 9.04 -6.16
CA PHE A 46 12.54 8.06 -6.51
C PHE A 46 13.89 8.71 -6.90
N SER A 47 13.91 9.99 -7.23
CA SER A 47 15.18 10.70 -7.47
C SER A 47 16.00 10.90 -6.18
N VAL A 48 15.37 10.73 -5.02
CA VAL A 48 16.08 10.75 -3.73
C VAL A 48 16.82 9.43 -3.55
N ASP A 49 18.15 9.51 -3.42
CA ASP A 49 18.97 8.31 -3.24
C ASP A 49 18.58 7.55 -1.97
N GLY A 50 18.35 6.26 -2.10
CA GLY A 50 17.95 5.38 -1.02
C GLY A 50 16.46 5.05 -0.98
N VAL A 51 15.63 5.66 -1.80
CA VAL A 51 14.23 5.29 -1.96
C VAL A 51 14.13 4.03 -2.81
N THR A 52 13.42 3.02 -2.31
CA THR A 52 13.24 1.73 -2.99
C THR A 52 11.80 1.42 -3.32
N GLY A 53 10.85 2.13 -2.73
CA GLY A 53 9.43 1.94 -2.99
C GLY A 53 8.61 3.16 -2.59
N ILE A 54 7.53 3.39 -3.33
CA ILE A 54 6.56 4.46 -3.08
C ILE A 54 5.17 3.85 -3.12
N PHE A 55 4.32 4.25 -2.20
CA PHE A 55 2.92 3.85 -2.16
C PHE A 55 2.04 5.08 -1.89
N PHE A 56 0.98 5.25 -2.65
CA PHE A 56 0.02 6.33 -2.47
C PHE A 56 -1.32 5.79 -1.97
N GLY A 57 -1.84 6.40 -0.91
CA GLY A 57 -3.24 6.31 -0.51
C GLY A 57 -4.01 7.54 -0.99
N THR A 58 -5.22 7.70 -0.50
CA THR A 58 -6.07 8.85 -0.85
C THR A 58 -5.56 10.17 -0.28
N ASP A 59 -4.96 10.13 0.92
CA ASP A 59 -4.53 11.31 1.67
C ASP A 59 -3.11 11.17 2.27
N PHE A 60 -2.37 10.12 1.87
CA PHE A 60 -1.03 9.86 2.38
C PHE A 60 -0.09 9.29 1.32
N ILE A 61 1.20 9.42 1.60
CA ILE A 61 2.28 8.86 0.80
C ILE A 61 3.16 8.01 1.74
N THR A 62 3.41 6.76 1.37
CA THR A 62 4.36 5.90 2.09
C THR A 62 5.63 5.75 1.26
N VAL A 63 6.77 6.00 1.87
CA VAL A 63 8.08 5.83 1.24
C VAL A 63 8.81 4.69 1.91
N THR A 64 9.38 3.81 1.13
CA THR A 64 10.26 2.73 1.59
C THR A 64 11.71 3.07 1.25
N LYS A 65 12.57 2.96 2.26
CA LYS A 65 14.01 3.21 2.10
C LYS A 65 14.81 1.91 2.03
N ARG A 66 16.00 2.01 1.45
CA ARG A 66 17.00 0.95 1.50
C ARG A 66 17.52 0.77 2.93
N ASP A 67 17.85 -0.46 3.29
CA ASP A 67 18.44 -0.78 4.58
C ASP A 67 19.75 -0.02 4.81
N GLY A 68 20.02 0.31 6.08
CA GLY A 68 21.24 1.00 6.48
C GLY A 68 21.20 2.53 6.33
N LEU A 69 20.09 3.10 5.87
CA LEU A 69 19.90 4.55 5.82
C LEU A 69 19.03 5.04 6.97
N GLU A 70 19.28 6.27 7.40
CA GLU A 70 18.50 6.93 8.44
C GLU A 70 17.46 7.88 7.85
N TRP A 71 16.26 7.89 8.43
CA TRP A 71 15.18 8.78 7.99
C TRP A 71 15.53 10.26 8.10
N ASP A 72 16.33 10.63 9.10
CA ASP A 72 16.73 12.02 9.30
C ASP A 72 17.51 12.60 8.11
N HIS A 73 18.20 11.77 7.35
CA HIS A 73 18.89 12.17 6.12
C HIS A 73 17.96 12.25 4.91
N LEU A 74 16.91 11.43 4.87
CA LEU A 74 15.99 11.33 3.73
C LEU A 74 14.81 12.30 3.83
N LYS A 75 14.31 12.55 5.05
CA LYS A 75 13.14 13.40 5.28
C LYS A 75 13.22 14.78 4.61
N PRO A 76 14.30 15.56 4.74
CA PRO A 76 14.34 16.89 4.13
C PRO A 76 14.16 16.86 2.61
N ALA A 77 14.81 15.91 1.94
CA ALA A 77 14.70 15.75 0.49
C ALA A 77 13.30 15.29 0.06
N LEU A 78 12.71 14.35 0.81
CA LEU A 78 11.36 13.86 0.54
C LEU A 78 10.30 14.92 0.78
N LEU A 79 10.37 15.63 1.89
CA LEU A 79 9.47 16.75 2.19
C LEU A 79 9.56 17.85 1.14
N GLY A 80 10.78 18.20 0.73
CA GLY A 80 11.04 19.17 -0.33
C GLY A 80 10.45 18.72 -1.66
N GLY A 81 10.62 17.46 -2.02
CA GLY A 81 10.07 16.89 -3.25
C GLY A 81 8.54 16.87 -3.30
N ILE A 82 7.90 16.52 -2.19
CA ILE A 82 6.43 16.55 -2.08
C ILE A 82 5.92 17.99 -2.17
N MET A 83 6.52 18.90 -1.42
CA MET A 83 6.13 20.32 -1.42
C MET A 83 6.29 20.94 -2.80
N GLU A 84 7.41 20.72 -3.46
CA GLU A 84 7.70 21.23 -4.79
C GLU A 84 6.71 20.70 -5.83
N HIS A 85 6.34 19.42 -5.74
CA HIS A 85 5.33 18.82 -6.62
C HIS A 85 3.98 19.53 -6.50
N TYR A 86 3.48 19.72 -5.28
CA TYR A 86 2.20 20.40 -5.07
C TYR A 86 2.24 21.89 -5.44
N GLN A 87 3.39 22.55 -5.31
CA GLN A 87 3.56 23.94 -5.77
C GLN A 87 3.60 24.05 -7.28
N SER A 88 4.11 23.03 -7.99
CA SER A 88 4.15 23.03 -9.45
C SER A 88 2.78 22.88 -10.10
N GLY A 89 1.80 22.34 -9.36
CA GLY A 89 0.46 22.05 -9.88
C GLY A 89 0.40 20.86 -10.83
N GLU A 90 1.47 20.08 -10.93
CA GLU A 90 1.49 18.85 -11.71
C GLU A 90 0.56 17.79 -11.08
N PRO A 91 -0.12 16.97 -11.89
CA PRO A 91 -0.95 15.90 -11.35
C PRO A 91 -0.09 14.84 -10.66
N VAL A 92 -0.62 14.22 -9.62
CA VAL A 92 0.04 13.12 -8.90
C VAL A 92 0.24 11.91 -9.83
N MET A 93 -0.76 11.62 -10.68
CA MET A 93 -0.71 10.58 -11.69
C MET A 93 -0.70 11.19 -13.09
N GLY A 94 0.17 10.70 -13.95
CA GLY A 94 0.39 11.26 -15.30
C GLY A 94 -0.61 10.82 -16.37
N GLY A 95 -1.68 10.12 -16.04
CA GLY A 95 -2.73 9.68 -16.96
C GLY A 95 -4.05 9.43 -16.25
N ALA A 96 -5.13 9.37 -17.02
CA ALA A 96 -6.48 9.15 -16.51
C ALA A 96 -6.70 7.74 -15.89
N GLU A 97 -5.71 6.88 -15.97
CA GLU A 97 -5.73 5.55 -15.35
C GLU A 97 -4.94 5.60 -14.05
N GLY A 98 -5.59 6.05 -12.99
CA GLY A 98 -5.20 5.61 -11.66
C GLY A 98 -5.21 4.09 -11.70
N VAL A 99 -4.08 3.45 -11.41
CA VAL A 99 -4.06 2.00 -11.20
C VAL A 99 -4.86 1.80 -9.92
N ALA A 100 -6.17 1.61 -10.08
CA ALA A 100 -7.00 1.16 -8.98
C ALA A 100 -6.44 -0.21 -8.59
N SER A 101 -5.64 -0.23 -7.53
CA SER A 101 -5.30 -1.50 -6.89
C SER A 101 -6.56 -1.99 -6.21
N GLY A 102 -7.39 -2.65 -7.01
CA GLY A 102 -8.57 -3.33 -6.56
C GLY A 102 -8.28 -4.81 -6.29
N HIS A 103 -9.27 -5.47 -5.75
CA HIS A 103 -9.24 -6.91 -5.64
C HIS A 103 -9.23 -7.54 -7.05
N ALA A 104 -8.46 -8.61 -7.21
CA ALA A 104 -8.50 -9.41 -8.42
C ALA A 104 -9.91 -9.98 -8.67
N GLU A 105 -10.33 -10.03 -9.92
CA GLU A 105 -11.57 -10.69 -10.27
C GLU A 105 -11.42 -12.22 -10.14
N HIS A 106 -12.47 -12.87 -9.74
CA HIS A 106 -12.50 -14.32 -9.60
C HIS A 106 -13.79 -14.86 -10.21
N ASP A 107 -13.65 -15.50 -11.36
CA ASP A 107 -14.73 -16.19 -12.05
C ASP A 107 -14.66 -17.69 -11.73
N GLY A 108 -15.37 -18.10 -10.68
CA GLY A 108 -15.36 -19.51 -10.28
C GLY A 108 -16.53 -19.90 -9.41
N PRO A 109 -16.67 -21.20 -9.08
CA PRO A 109 -17.75 -21.71 -8.23
C PRO A 109 -17.74 -21.11 -6.82
N ASP A 110 -16.62 -20.54 -6.37
CA ASP A 110 -16.44 -19.94 -5.06
C ASP A 110 -16.77 -18.44 -5.02
N GLY A 111 -17.51 -17.93 -5.99
CA GLY A 111 -17.79 -16.49 -6.13
C GLY A 111 -18.45 -15.86 -4.91
N GLU A 112 -19.33 -16.56 -4.20
CA GLU A 112 -19.95 -16.08 -2.95
C GLU A 112 -18.90 -15.96 -1.84
N ILE A 113 -18.03 -16.95 -1.68
CA ILE A 113 -16.96 -16.97 -0.69
C ILE A 113 -15.99 -15.82 -0.98
N VAL A 114 -15.58 -15.66 -2.23
CA VAL A 114 -14.70 -14.57 -2.67
C VAL A 114 -15.35 -13.21 -2.44
N GLY A 115 -16.64 -13.06 -2.70
CA GLY A 115 -17.40 -11.84 -2.42
C GLY A 115 -17.36 -11.46 -0.94
N GLN A 116 -17.55 -12.43 -0.04
CA GLN A 116 -17.47 -12.23 1.40
C GLN A 116 -16.04 -11.88 1.84
N ILE A 117 -15.04 -12.51 1.27
CA ILE A 117 -13.62 -12.19 1.55
C ILE A 117 -13.33 -10.74 1.18
N LYS A 118 -13.70 -10.32 -0.03
CA LYS A 118 -13.51 -8.94 -0.50
C LYS A 118 -14.21 -7.93 0.40
N GLU A 119 -15.45 -8.21 0.80
CA GLU A 119 -16.22 -7.34 1.68
C GLU A 119 -15.55 -7.19 3.06
N LEU A 120 -15.08 -8.28 3.65
CA LEU A 120 -14.36 -8.24 4.94
C LEU A 120 -13.04 -7.48 4.83
N LEU A 121 -12.30 -7.65 3.73
CA LEU A 121 -11.09 -6.88 3.46
C LEU A 121 -11.42 -5.38 3.36
N ASP A 122 -12.41 -5.00 2.57
CA ASP A 122 -12.76 -3.60 2.33
C ASP A 122 -13.31 -2.90 3.59
N THR A 123 -14.05 -3.61 4.43
CA THR A 123 -14.73 -3.02 5.58
C THR A 123 -13.91 -3.07 6.87
N ARG A 124 -13.02 -4.06 7.02
CA ARG A 124 -12.32 -4.30 8.28
C ARG A 124 -10.80 -4.28 8.18
N VAL A 125 -10.22 -4.76 7.09
CA VAL A 125 -8.76 -4.90 6.96
C VAL A 125 -8.14 -3.67 6.31
N ARG A 126 -8.61 -3.28 5.15
CA ARG A 126 -8.04 -2.14 4.39
C ARG A 126 -8.05 -0.82 5.16
N PRO A 127 -9.15 -0.44 5.87
CA PRO A 127 -9.13 0.77 6.69
C PRO A 127 -8.09 0.74 7.81
N ALA A 128 -7.91 -0.42 8.45
CA ALA A 128 -6.93 -0.57 9.53
C ALA A 128 -5.49 -0.46 9.01
N VAL A 129 -5.16 -1.15 7.92
CA VAL A 129 -3.80 -1.11 7.35
C VAL A 129 -3.48 0.21 6.66
N ALA A 130 -4.48 0.94 6.18
CA ALA A 130 -4.29 2.28 5.64
C ALA A 130 -3.78 3.26 6.72
N GLN A 131 -4.22 3.11 7.97
CA GLN A 131 -3.69 3.88 9.09
C GLN A 131 -2.20 3.64 9.28
N ASP A 132 -1.73 2.43 9.01
CA ASP A 132 -0.32 2.04 9.10
C ASP A 132 0.47 2.31 7.80
N GLY A 133 -0.13 2.96 6.83
CA GLY A 133 0.53 3.35 5.58
C GLY A 133 0.63 2.24 4.54
N GLY A 134 -0.23 1.24 4.58
CA GLY A 134 -0.25 0.14 3.63
C GLY A 134 -1.63 -0.17 3.07
N ASP A 135 -1.70 -1.19 2.24
CA ASP A 135 -2.94 -1.74 1.71
C ASP A 135 -2.82 -3.27 1.53
N ILE A 136 -3.96 -3.94 1.54
CA ILE A 136 -4.07 -5.37 1.30
C ILE A 136 -5.25 -5.61 0.36
N THR A 137 -4.99 -6.28 -0.77
CA THR A 137 -6.00 -6.61 -1.75
C THR A 137 -6.09 -8.11 -1.97
N PHE A 138 -7.28 -8.56 -2.36
CA PHE A 138 -7.52 -9.95 -2.72
C PHE A 138 -6.82 -10.27 -4.05
N HIS A 139 -6.07 -11.35 -4.07
CA HIS A 139 -5.39 -11.84 -5.28
C HIS A 139 -6.02 -13.13 -5.83
N GLY A 140 -6.38 -14.05 -4.96
CA GLY A 140 -6.98 -15.32 -5.37
C GLY A 140 -7.47 -16.16 -4.19
N PHE A 141 -8.28 -17.16 -4.52
CA PHE A 141 -8.77 -18.16 -3.58
C PHE A 141 -8.67 -19.53 -4.22
N ASP A 142 -8.02 -20.47 -3.57
CA ASP A 142 -7.89 -21.85 -4.03
C ASP A 142 -7.88 -22.81 -2.84
N ARG A 143 -8.83 -23.75 -2.83
CA ARG A 143 -8.92 -24.84 -1.85
C ARG A 143 -8.81 -24.40 -0.39
N GLY A 144 -9.49 -23.31 -0.03
CA GLY A 144 -9.47 -22.75 1.31
C GLY A 144 -8.29 -21.81 1.59
N VAL A 145 -7.35 -21.65 0.67
CA VAL A 145 -6.23 -20.73 0.78
C VAL A 145 -6.57 -19.40 0.12
N VAL A 146 -6.50 -18.33 0.89
CA VAL A 146 -6.70 -16.96 0.40
C VAL A 146 -5.34 -16.33 0.11
N TYR A 147 -5.15 -15.89 -1.12
CA TYR A 147 -3.94 -15.17 -1.56
C TYR A 147 -4.20 -13.68 -1.50
N LEU A 148 -3.36 -12.96 -0.78
CA LEU A 148 -3.47 -11.52 -0.60
C LEU A 148 -2.21 -10.81 -1.11
N HIS A 149 -2.42 -9.69 -1.80
CA HIS A 149 -1.34 -8.81 -2.21
C HIS A 149 -1.17 -7.70 -1.17
N MET A 150 0.01 -7.63 -0.58
CA MET A 150 0.37 -6.63 0.43
C MET A 150 1.18 -5.50 -0.20
N GLN A 151 0.82 -4.25 0.10
CA GLN A 151 1.41 -3.05 -0.47
C GLN A 151 1.82 -2.05 0.61
N GLY A 152 2.73 -1.14 0.27
CA GLY A 152 3.20 -0.09 1.18
C GLY A 152 3.87 -0.66 2.42
N ALA A 153 3.55 -0.15 3.60
CA ALA A 153 4.12 -0.60 4.87
C ALA A 153 3.83 -2.06 5.21
N CYS A 154 2.78 -2.66 4.62
CA CYS A 154 2.44 -4.07 4.81
C CYS A 154 3.39 -5.00 4.05
N ALA A 155 4.09 -4.52 3.02
CA ALA A 155 5.02 -5.31 2.23
C ALA A 155 6.40 -5.36 2.87
N GLY A 156 7.05 -6.52 2.79
CA GLY A 156 8.49 -6.66 3.09
C GLY A 156 8.91 -6.63 4.56
N CYS A 157 7.97 -6.53 5.52
CA CYS A 157 8.32 -6.59 6.94
C CYS A 157 8.01 -7.98 7.54
N PRO A 158 9.04 -8.80 7.87
CA PRO A 158 8.80 -10.18 8.33
C PRO A 158 7.98 -10.29 9.62
N SER A 159 8.21 -9.41 10.59
CA SER A 159 7.53 -9.47 11.89
C SER A 159 6.10 -8.96 11.84
N SER A 160 5.86 -7.83 11.19
CA SER A 160 4.50 -7.27 11.03
C SER A 160 3.66 -8.08 10.05
N THR A 161 4.27 -8.61 8.99
CA THR A 161 3.59 -9.47 8.02
C THR A 161 3.03 -10.73 8.67
N LEU A 162 3.78 -11.37 9.56
CA LEU A 162 3.32 -12.58 10.23
C LEU A 162 2.14 -12.29 11.16
N THR A 163 2.23 -11.26 11.98
CA THR A 163 1.16 -10.86 12.91
C THR A 163 -0.09 -10.45 12.15
N LEU A 164 0.06 -9.66 11.10
CA LEU A 164 -1.01 -9.20 10.24
C LEU A 164 -1.68 -10.38 9.51
N LYS A 165 -0.88 -11.30 8.96
CA LYS A 165 -1.37 -12.53 8.33
C LYS A 165 -2.24 -13.33 9.29
N MET A 166 -1.76 -13.58 10.49
CA MET A 166 -2.51 -14.36 11.50
C MET A 166 -3.81 -13.65 11.91
N GLY A 167 -3.78 -12.33 12.05
CA GLY A 167 -4.96 -11.54 12.36
C GLY A 167 -6.02 -11.62 11.27
N ILE A 168 -5.63 -11.49 10.02
CA ILE A 168 -6.52 -11.61 8.85
C ILE A 168 -7.04 -13.03 8.71
N GLU A 169 -6.17 -14.04 8.86
CA GLU A 169 -6.57 -15.45 8.80
C GLU A 169 -7.63 -15.77 9.85
N ASN A 170 -7.43 -15.34 11.09
CA ASN A 170 -8.40 -15.54 12.16
C ASN A 170 -9.71 -14.82 11.88
N LEU A 171 -9.66 -13.60 11.37
CA LEU A 171 -10.85 -12.84 10.97
C LEU A 171 -11.64 -13.56 9.89
N LEU A 172 -10.98 -13.96 8.81
CA LEU A 172 -11.62 -14.63 7.69
C LEU A 172 -12.19 -15.99 8.09
N ARG A 173 -11.44 -16.79 8.86
CA ARG A 173 -11.91 -18.09 9.36
C ARG A 173 -13.11 -17.97 10.30
N HIS A 174 -13.20 -16.89 11.05
CA HIS A 174 -14.33 -16.65 11.94
C HIS A 174 -15.64 -16.43 11.18
N TYR A 175 -15.59 -15.67 10.10
CA TYR A 175 -16.77 -15.35 9.27
C TYR A 175 -17.00 -16.33 8.12
N ILE A 176 -15.93 -16.94 7.62
CA ILE A 176 -15.95 -17.82 6.46
C ILE A 176 -15.24 -19.13 6.82
N PRO A 177 -16.00 -20.17 7.25
CA PRO A 177 -15.41 -21.45 7.68
C PRO A 177 -14.61 -22.18 6.59
N GLU A 178 -14.88 -21.88 5.32
CA GLU A 178 -14.19 -22.45 4.17
C GLU A 178 -12.74 -21.97 4.03
N VAL A 179 -12.38 -20.85 4.67
CA VAL A 179 -11.01 -20.34 4.70
C VAL A 179 -10.19 -21.15 5.70
N THR A 180 -9.09 -21.74 5.25
CA THR A 180 -8.18 -22.54 6.07
C THR A 180 -6.86 -21.81 6.32
N GLU A 181 -6.38 -21.05 5.36
CA GLU A 181 -5.08 -20.36 5.43
C GLU A 181 -5.12 -19.06 4.61
N VAL A 182 -4.30 -18.11 5.03
CA VAL A 182 -4.02 -16.87 4.28
C VAL A 182 -2.55 -16.86 3.91
N ARG A 183 -2.24 -16.57 2.63
CA ARG A 183 -0.87 -16.44 2.12
C ARG A 183 -0.66 -15.11 1.42
N PRO A 184 0.42 -14.41 1.74
CA PRO A 184 0.83 -13.25 0.95
C PRO A 184 1.41 -13.72 -0.39
N VAL A 185 1.12 -12.97 -1.45
CA VAL A 185 1.76 -13.15 -2.75
C VAL A 185 2.78 -12.05 -2.98
N ALA A 186 3.93 -12.42 -3.52
CA ALA A 186 4.90 -11.48 -4.05
C ALA A 186 4.55 -11.17 -5.50
N VAL A 187 4.65 -9.92 -5.88
CA VAL A 187 4.49 -9.43 -7.25
C VAL A 187 5.85 -9.13 -7.83
#